data_f5ff8d0167fadde3ae8a0118e273c9fe
#
_entry.id   f5ff8d0167fadde3ae8a0118e273c9fe
#
_cell.length_a   1.000
_cell.length_b   1.000
_cell.length_c   1.000
_cell.angle_alpha   90.00
_cell.angle_beta   90.00
_cell.angle_gamma   90.00
#
_symmetry.space_group_name_H-M   'P 1'
#
loop_
_entity.id
_entity.type
_entity.pdbx_description
1 polymer ?
#
loop_
_entity_poly.entity_id
_entity_poly.type
_entity_poly.pdbx_seq_one_letter_code
_entity_poly.pdbx_strand_id
1 'polypeptide(L)'
;CQVLALKMFIKSAIHTILYDINNQGNNPRFAETPETRNELLEQVGPFMDIEWSQNNPYNKECVIGTEYAKAGCVAIATAQICAYNKYPDTFEGYNYDWNTIYKIKSSSDQYKYPDATNQLAHFIRRVGLNVGMKYGVKESGAKSEKIPGLLRKMGYTCSDLISYSDKGLVESLKAGHPVYQCGFDKESDYFIFQTHSDGHAWVVDGYRYEMLN
;
A
#
# COMPACT_ATOMS: atom_id res chain seq x y z
N CYS A 1 -19.94 6.26 -29.20
CA CYS A 1 -19.14 6.86 -28.10
C CYS A 1 -18.31 5.76 -27.49
N GLN A 2 -17.01 5.73 -27.76
CA GLN A 2 -16.09 4.73 -27.17
C GLN A 2 -15.81 5.15 -25.73
N VAL A 3 -16.05 4.26 -24.76
CA VAL A 3 -15.75 4.52 -23.36
C VAL A 3 -14.33 4.04 -23.10
N LEU A 4 -13.43 4.98 -22.82
CA LEU A 4 -12.08 4.67 -22.35
C LEU A 4 -12.16 4.37 -20.86
N ALA A 5 -11.88 3.14 -20.45
CA ALA A 5 -11.85 2.76 -19.04
C ALA A 5 -10.40 2.67 -18.54
N LEU A 6 -10.06 3.46 -17.54
CA LEU A 6 -8.79 3.37 -16.82
C LEU A 6 -8.92 2.27 -15.77
N LYS A 7 -8.26 1.13 -15.97
CA LYS A 7 -8.11 0.10 -14.92
C LYS A 7 -6.78 0.28 -14.21
N MET A 8 -6.84 0.74 -12.98
CA MET A 8 -5.67 0.82 -12.12
C MET A 8 -5.41 -0.52 -11.44
N PHE A 9 -4.18 -1.00 -11.49
CA PHE A 9 -3.78 -2.19 -10.77
C PHE A 9 -3.52 -1.83 -9.30
N ILE A 10 -4.51 -2.05 -8.45
CA ILE A 10 -4.36 -1.95 -7.00
C ILE A 10 -4.15 -3.38 -6.48
N LYS A 11 -2.98 -3.99 -6.75
CA LYS A 11 -2.73 -5.38 -6.40
C LYS A 11 -2.82 -5.65 -4.89
N SER A 12 -2.28 -4.79 -4.06
CA SER A 12 -2.28 -4.97 -2.61
C SER A 12 -3.62 -4.66 -1.95
N ALA A 13 -4.36 -3.66 -2.43
CA ALA A 13 -5.67 -3.31 -1.88
C ALA A 13 -6.76 -4.30 -2.30
N ILE A 14 -6.74 -4.80 -3.53
CA ILE A 14 -7.72 -5.79 -4.01
C ILE A 14 -7.59 -7.10 -3.22
N HIS A 15 -6.38 -7.54 -2.85
CA HIS A 15 -6.21 -8.79 -2.09
C HIS A 15 -6.82 -8.66 -0.68
N THR A 16 -6.69 -7.51 -0.03
CA THR A 16 -7.30 -7.26 1.29
C THR A 16 -8.82 -7.16 1.19
N ILE A 17 -9.34 -6.45 0.18
CA ILE A 17 -10.78 -6.30 -0.06
C ILE A 17 -11.42 -7.62 -0.50
N LEU A 18 -10.78 -8.40 -1.38
CA LEU A 18 -11.30 -9.69 -1.83
C LEU A 18 -11.23 -10.76 -0.72
N TYR A 19 -10.26 -10.71 0.19
CA TYR A 19 -10.22 -11.59 1.34
C TYR A 19 -11.41 -11.35 2.28
N ASP A 20 -11.79 -10.09 2.48
CA ASP A 20 -12.94 -9.73 3.30
C ASP A 20 -14.29 -10.05 2.61
N ILE A 21 -14.35 -9.96 1.28
CA ILE A 21 -15.55 -10.29 0.48
C ILE A 21 -15.73 -11.81 0.35
N ASN A 22 -14.68 -12.60 0.19
CA ASN A 22 -14.77 -14.06 0.05
C ASN A 22 -15.16 -14.79 1.34
N ASN A 23 -15.15 -14.12 2.49
CA ASN A 23 -15.68 -14.70 3.74
C ASN A 23 -17.18 -14.48 3.94
N GLN A 24 -17.87 -13.82 3.00
CA GLN A 24 -19.33 -13.68 3.00
C GLN A 24 -19.98 -14.48 1.86
N GLY A 25 -19.99 -15.81 1.98
CA GLY A 25 -20.95 -16.70 1.34
C GLY A 25 -21.03 -16.68 -0.18
N ASN A 26 -20.80 -17.85 -0.80
CA ASN A 26 -21.06 -18.23 -2.17
C ASN A 26 -22.11 -17.40 -2.92
N ASN A 27 -21.70 -16.59 -3.89
CA ASN A 27 -22.62 -16.01 -4.87
C ASN A 27 -22.24 -16.47 -6.29
N PRO A 28 -23.00 -17.37 -6.92
CA PRO A 28 -22.74 -17.86 -8.26
C PRO A 28 -23.34 -16.91 -9.32
N ARG A 29 -22.80 -15.70 -9.48
CA ARG A 29 -23.24 -14.74 -10.50
C ARG A 29 -22.11 -14.13 -11.31
N PHE A 30 -21.13 -14.93 -11.68
CA PHE A 30 -20.31 -14.64 -12.85
C PHE A 30 -20.51 -15.76 -13.87
N ALA A 31 -21.70 -15.74 -14.53
CA ALA A 31 -21.84 -16.40 -15.81
C ALA A 31 -20.83 -15.77 -16.75
N GLU A 32 -20.03 -16.60 -17.44
CA GLU A 32 -19.09 -16.19 -18.47
C GLU A 32 -19.88 -15.39 -19.53
N THR A 33 -19.71 -14.06 -19.48
CA THR A 33 -20.10 -13.21 -20.61
C THR A 33 -19.11 -13.47 -21.76
N PRO A 34 -19.58 -13.44 -23.04
CA PRO A 34 -18.69 -13.65 -24.18
C PRO A 34 -17.49 -12.72 -24.08
N GLU A 35 -16.28 -13.25 -24.28
CA GLU A 35 -15.01 -12.54 -24.21
C GLU A 35 -15.05 -11.33 -25.17
N THR A 36 -15.41 -10.17 -24.66
CA THR A 36 -15.07 -8.91 -25.29
C THR A 36 -13.54 -8.79 -25.18
N ARG A 37 -12.82 -9.03 -26.27
CA ARG A 37 -11.39 -8.80 -26.33
C ARG A 37 -11.14 -7.30 -26.26
N ASN A 38 -10.82 -6.84 -25.06
CA ASN A 38 -10.34 -5.46 -24.87
C ASN A 38 -8.98 -5.32 -25.57
N GLU A 39 -8.83 -4.30 -26.39
CA GLU A 39 -7.54 -3.97 -27.00
C GLU A 39 -6.70 -3.21 -25.96
N LEU A 40 -5.51 -3.77 -25.65
CA LEU A 40 -4.54 -3.10 -24.79
C LEU A 40 -3.88 -1.94 -25.54
N LEU A 41 -4.11 -0.72 -25.09
CA LEU A 41 -3.55 0.48 -25.70
C LEU A 41 -2.20 0.89 -25.07
N GLU A 42 -2.11 0.83 -23.75
CA GLU A 42 -0.91 1.21 -22.99
C GLU A 42 -0.88 0.49 -21.64
N GLN A 43 0.32 0.08 -21.23
CA GLN A 43 0.57 -0.45 -19.88
C GLN A 43 1.90 0.05 -19.34
N VAL A 44 1.89 0.47 -18.08
CA VAL A 44 3.10 0.81 -17.30
C VAL A 44 3.04 0.04 -15.98
N GLY A 45 4.13 -0.64 -15.64
CA GLY A 45 4.15 -1.50 -14.45
C GLY A 45 3.39 -2.85 -14.66
N PRO A 46 3.04 -3.54 -13.57
CA PRO A 46 3.37 -3.20 -12.18
C PRO A 46 4.89 -3.23 -11.92
N PHE A 47 5.38 -2.32 -11.08
CA PHE A 47 6.81 -2.24 -10.75
C PHE A 47 7.20 -3.18 -9.60
N MET A 48 6.24 -3.57 -8.78
CA MET A 48 6.45 -4.39 -7.60
C MET A 48 5.66 -5.70 -7.69
N ASP A 49 6.26 -6.74 -7.12
CA ASP A 49 5.67 -8.07 -6.98
C ASP A 49 5.58 -8.51 -5.50
N ILE A 50 5.46 -7.54 -4.60
CA ILE A 50 5.39 -7.74 -3.15
C ILE A 50 3.95 -7.62 -2.66
N GLU A 51 3.52 -8.57 -1.79
CA GLU A 51 2.16 -8.67 -1.25
C GLU A 51 2.19 -8.59 0.28
N TRP A 52 2.66 -7.46 0.80
CA TRP A 52 2.74 -7.26 2.24
C TRP A 52 1.39 -6.84 2.82
N SER A 53 1.08 -7.40 3.99
CA SER A 53 -0.16 -7.14 4.71
C SER A 53 0.09 -6.48 6.07
N GLN A 54 -0.98 -6.15 6.79
CA GLN A 54 -0.87 -5.58 8.13
C GLN A 54 -0.71 -6.64 9.23
N ASN A 55 -0.67 -7.93 8.86
CA ASN A 55 -0.62 -9.07 9.77
C ASN A 55 0.80 -9.65 9.88
N ASN A 56 0.93 -10.80 10.59
CA ASN A 56 2.18 -11.55 10.64
C ASN A 56 2.66 -11.92 9.22
N PRO A 57 3.96 -11.76 8.91
CA PRO A 57 5.07 -11.42 9.83
C PRO A 57 5.36 -9.92 9.97
N TYR A 58 4.65 -9.06 9.26
CA TYR A 58 4.95 -7.63 9.12
C TYR A 58 4.67 -6.83 10.39
N ASN A 59 3.80 -7.34 11.27
CA ASN A 59 3.44 -6.72 12.54
C ASN A 59 4.17 -7.30 13.76
N LYS A 60 5.25 -8.07 13.57
CA LYS A 60 5.98 -8.75 14.68
C LYS A 60 6.39 -7.80 15.80
N GLU A 61 6.70 -6.54 15.50
CA GLU A 61 7.07 -5.55 16.50
C GLU A 61 5.89 -4.64 16.94
N CYS A 62 4.70 -4.86 16.39
CA CYS A 62 3.52 -4.08 16.73
C CYS A 62 2.75 -4.76 17.87
N VAL A 63 3.24 -4.63 19.11
CA VAL A 63 2.65 -5.31 20.28
C VAL A 63 1.95 -4.30 21.18
N ILE A 64 0.77 -4.66 21.70
CA ILE A 64 0.01 -3.94 22.72
C ILE A 64 -0.29 -4.92 23.86
N GLY A 65 0.33 -4.71 25.02
CA GLY A 65 0.26 -5.68 26.10
C GLY A 65 0.87 -7.02 25.64
N THR A 66 0.04 -8.07 25.55
CA THR A 66 0.44 -9.40 25.07
C THR A 66 -0.05 -9.74 23.67
N GLU A 67 -0.77 -8.82 23.00
CA GLU A 67 -1.40 -9.05 21.70
C GLU A 67 -0.66 -8.33 20.57
N TYR A 68 -0.68 -8.94 19.37
CA TYR A 68 -0.20 -8.29 18.17
C TYR A 68 -1.24 -7.33 17.60
N ALA A 69 -0.88 -6.07 17.47
CA ALA A 69 -1.66 -5.09 16.75
C ALA A 69 -1.46 -5.21 15.23
N LYS A 70 -2.37 -4.64 14.44
CA LYS A 70 -2.15 -4.45 13.01
C LYS A 70 -0.97 -3.50 12.78
N ALA A 71 -0.18 -3.74 11.73
CA ALA A 71 0.95 -2.87 11.39
C ALA A 71 0.52 -1.45 10.96
N GLY A 72 -0.69 -1.33 10.39
CA GLY A 72 -1.25 -0.09 9.83
C GLY A 72 -0.92 0.10 8.35
N CYS A 73 -1.95 0.38 7.55
CA CYS A 73 -1.82 0.54 6.08
C CYS A 73 -0.82 1.63 5.68
N VAL A 74 -0.79 2.75 6.41
CA VAL A 74 0.15 3.86 6.20
C VAL A 74 1.61 3.38 6.31
N ALA A 75 1.91 2.53 7.31
CA ALA A 75 3.27 2.01 7.51
C ALA A 75 3.64 0.99 6.44
N ILE A 76 2.71 0.11 6.04
CA ILE A 76 2.92 -0.88 4.98
C ILE A 76 3.18 -0.19 3.64
N ALA A 77 2.31 0.75 3.22
CA ALA A 77 2.48 1.47 1.96
C ALA A 77 3.81 2.25 1.91
N THR A 78 4.21 2.88 3.02
CA THR A 78 5.50 3.56 3.11
C THR A 78 6.67 2.58 3.00
N ALA A 79 6.60 1.44 3.67
CA ALA A 79 7.64 0.41 3.60
C ALA A 79 7.78 -0.17 2.17
N GLN A 80 6.67 -0.33 1.43
CA GLN A 80 6.70 -0.77 0.03
C GLN A 80 7.42 0.24 -0.86
N ILE A 81 7.16 1.54 -0.70
CA ILE A 81 7.90 2.60 -1.43
C ILE A 81 9.41 2.54 -1.12
N CYS A 82 9.77 2.38 0.16
CA CYS A 82 11.17 2.28 0.57
C CYS A 82 11.84 1.03 0.00
N ALA A 83 11.13 -0.11 -0.01
CA ALA A 83 11.65 -1.35 -0.56
C ALA A 83 11.85 -1.30 -2.08
N TYR A 84 10.94 -0.66 -2.82
CA TYR A 84 11.10 -0.44 -4.24
C TYR A 84 12.36 0.37 -4.55
N ASN A 85 12.57 1.46 -3.81
CA ASN A 85 13.75 2.31 -3.97
C ASN A 85 15.00 1.74 -3.31
N LYS A 86 14.89 0.66 -2.54
CA LYS A 86 15.97 0.07 -1.72
C LYS A 86 16.66 1.12 -0.84
N TYR A 87 15.88 1.99 -0.22
CA TYR A 87 16.35 3.13 0.55
C TYR A 87 15.36 3.47 1.69
N PRO A 88 15.83 3.99 2.85
CA PRO A 88 17.21 4.32 3.20
C PRO A 88 18.00 3.09 3.68
N ASP A 89 19.31 3.02 3.42
CA ASP A 89 20.17 1.94 3.93
C ASP A 89 20.22 1.93 5.46
N THR A 90 20.12 3.10 6.06
CA THR A 90 20.12 3.29 7.52
C THR A 90 19.00 4.25 7.92
N PHE A 91 18.20 3.86 8.92
CA PHE A 91 17.19 4.72 9.51
C PHE A 91 17.19 4.57 11.02
N GLU A 92 17.31 5.72 11.73
CA GLU A 92 17.37 5.81 13.20
C GLU A 92 18.42 4.87 13.83
N GLY A 93 19.58 4.75 13.16
CA GLY A 93 20.72 3.96 13.63
C GLY A 93 20.63 2.46 13.34
N TYR A 94 19.61 2.02 12.61
CA TYR A 94 19.44 0.62 12.20
C TYR A 94 19.66 0.46 10.69
N ASN A 95 20.45 -0.56 10.30
CA ASN A 95 20.75 -0.85 8.89
C ASN A 95 19.75 -1.84 8.30
N TYR A 96 19.37 -1.62 7.03
CA TYR A 96 18.39 -2.44 6.31
C TYR A 96 18.99 -3.01 5.03
N ASP A 97 19.03 -4.32 4.92
CA ASP A 97 19.41 -5.00 3.66
C ASP A 97 18.20 -5.11 2.73
N TRP A 98 17.91 -4.02 2.04
CA TRP A 98 16.79 -3.96 1.09
C TRP A 98 16.88 -4.99 -0.04
N ASN A 99 18.10 -5.43 -0.42
CA ASN A 99 18.24 -6.46 -1.45
C ASN A 99 17.67 -7.80 -0.98
N THR A 100 17.82 -8.12 0.30
CA THR A 100 17.23 -9.32 0.87
C THR A 100 15.80 -9.09 1.33
N ILE A 101 15.46 -7.93 1.87
CA ILE A 101 14.09 -7.56 2.26
C ILE A 101 13.16 -7.62 1.05
N TYR A 102 13.57 -7.13 -0.13
CA TYR A 102 12.75 -7.16 -1.35
C TYR A 102 12.49 -8.58 -1.90
N LYS A 103 13.20 -9.59 -1.42
CA LYS A 103 12.93 -11.01 -1.74
C LYS A 103 11.72 -11.57 -0.97
N ILE A 104 11.26 -10.88 0.05
CA ILE A 104 10.04 -11.24 0.80
C ILE A 104 8.85 -10.77 -0.06
N LYS A 105 8.29 -11.67 -0.86
CA LYS A 105 7.15 -11.36 -1.73
C LYS A 105 5.82 -11.50 -1.00
N SER A 106 5.74 -12.50 -0.14
CA SER A 106 4.55 -12.81 0.65
C SER A 106 4.91 -13.23 2.08
N SER A 107 3.91 -13.46 2.91
CA SER A 107 4.11 -13.90 4.30
C SER A 107 4.81 -15.26 4.43
N SER A 108 4.72 -16.13 3.42
CA SER A 108 5.39 -17.43 3.41
C SER A 108 6.92 -17.33 3.34
N ASP A 109 7.44 -16.25 2.76
CA ASP A 109 8.90 -16.04 2.63
C ASP A 109 9.61 -15.77 3.96
N GLN A 110 8.87 -15.52 5.04
CA GLN A 110 9.42 -15.32 6.38
C GLN A 110 10.33 -16.46 6.85
N TYR A 111 10.03 -17.69 6.44
CA TYR A 111 10.81 -18.86 6.81
C TYR A 111 12.10 -19.00 5.99
N LYS A 112 12.11 -18.45 4.79
CA LYS A 112 13.26 -18.44 3.89
C LYS A 112 14.23 -17.30 4.20
N TYR A 113 13.69 -16.15 4.63
CA TYR A 113 14.46 -14.94 4.92
C TYR A 113 14.15 -14.38 6.32
N PRO A 114 14.43 -15.13 7.42
CA PRO A 114 13.97 -14.75 8.76
C PRO A 114 14.57 -13.42 9.24
N ASP A 115 15.86 -13.18 8.99
CA ASP A 115 16.53 -11.93 9.41
C ASP A 115 16.03 -10.73 8.64
N ALA A 116 15.84 -10.85 7.33
CA ALA A 116 15.28 -9.78 6.51
C ALA A 116 13.81 -9.50 6.89
N THR A 117 13.06 -10.54 7.27
CA THR A 117 11.69 -10.38 7.77
C THR A 117 11.66 -9.61 9.09
N ASN A 118 12.60 -9.86 9.99
CA ASN A 118 12.72 -9.10 11.23
C ASN A 118 13.12 -7.65 10.97
N GLN A 119 14.06 -7.40 10.04
CA GLN A 119 14.40 -6.03 9.59
C GLN A 119 13.20 -5.32 9.01
N LEU A 120 12.41 -5.99 8.18
CA LEU A 120 11.19 -5.41 7.60
C LEU A 120 10.15 -5.07 8.67
N ALA A 121 9.88 -5.97 9.60
CA ALA A 121 8.95 -5.72 10.70
C ALA A 121 9.43 -4.57 11.59
N HIS A 122 10.73 -4.51 11.86
CA HIS A 122 11.35 -3.39 12.57
C HIS A 122 11.14 -2.07 11.81
N PHE A 123 11.44 -2.03 10.50
CA PHE A 123 11.25 -0.83 9.68
C PHE A 123 9.79 -0.35 9.70
N ILE A 124 8.84 -1.26 9.50
CA ILE A 124 7.40 -0.96 9.53
C ILE A 124 7.02 -0.36 10.90
N ARG A 125 7.51 -0.94 11.99
CA ARG A 125 7.27 -0.41 13.34
C ARG A 125 7.85 1.00 13.50
N ARG A 126 9.08 1.26 13.00
CA ARG A 126 9.72 2.58 13.06
C ARG A 126 8.94 3.63 12.26
N VAL A 127 8.47 3.27 11.05
CA VAL A 127 7.57 4.13 10.28
C VAL A 127 6.32 4.48 11.10
N GLY A 128 5.64 3.48 11.63
CA GLY A 128 4.44 3.70 12.44
C GLY A 128 4.66 4.62 13.65
N LEU A 129 5.76 4.44 14.37
CA LEU A 129 6.11 5.31 15.50
C LEU A 129 6.32 6.77 15.06
N ASN A 130 7.04 6.99 13.96
CA ASN A 130 7.34 8.33 13.44
C ASN A 130 6.08 9.08 12.96
N VAL A 131 5.09 8.37 12.43
CA VAL A 131 3.81 8.99 12.02
C VAL A 131 2.79 9.04 13.16
N GLY A 132 3.14 8.56 14.36
CA GLY A 132 2.25 8.53 15.52
C GLY A 132 1.09 7.57 15.32
N MET A 133 1.38 6.35 14.83
CA MET A 133 0.40 5.29 14.63
C MET A 133 -0.33 4.98 15.94
N LYS A 134 -1.64 5.02 15.89
CA LYS A 134 -2.51 4.50 16.95
C LYS A 134 -2.71 3.02 16.68
N TYR A 135 -1.97 2.20 17.42
CA TYR A 135 -2.00 0.75 17.25
C TYR A 135 -3.23 0.13 17.91
N GLY A 136 -3.84 -0.83 17.25
CA GLY A 136 -4.94 -1.62 17.75
C GLY A 136 -4.94 -3.04 17.16
N VAL A 137 -5.51 -4.00 17.90
CA VAL A 137 -5.58 -5.41 17.49
C VAL A 137 -6.47 -5.58 16.25
N LYS A 138 -7.58 -4.85 16.18
CA LYS A 138 -8.52 -4.91 15.05
C LYS A 138 -8.05 -4.03 13.90
N GLU A 139 -7.58 -2.82 14.21
CA GLU A 139 -7.13 -1.82 13.24
C GLU A 139 -6.05 -0.93 13.83
N SER A 140 -5.19 -0.39 12.98
CA SER A 140 -4.18 0.61 13.34
C SER A 140 -4.20 1.74 12.33
N GLY A 141 -4.21 2.98 12.81
CA GLY A 141 -4.36 4.16 11.96
C GLY A 141 -3.35 5.26 12.25
N ALA A 142 -2.93 5.96 11.22
CA ALA A 142 -2.13 7.18 11.29
C ALA A 142 -2.55 8.16 10.20
N LYS A 143 -2.22 9.43 10.39
CA LYS A 143 -2.49 10.47 9.39
C LYS A 143 -1.45 10.43 8.28
N SER A 144 -1.91 10.25 7.03
CA SER A 144 -1.05 10.21 5.83
C SER A 144 -0.29 11.52 5.58
N GLU A 145 -0.79 12.65 6.07
CA GLU A 145 -0.14 13.97 5.94
C GLU A 145 1.25 14.02 6.59
N LYS A 146 1.57 13.07 7.46
CA LYS A 146 2.90 12.97 8.08
C LYS A 146 3.93 12.26 7.19
N ILE A 147 3.50 11.54 6.17
CA ILE A 147 4.38 10.73 5.31
C ILE A 147 5.38 11.57 4.53
N PRO A 148 5.03 12.70 3.87
CA PRO A 148 6.03 13.50 3.17
C PRO A 148 7.15 13.99 4.09
N GLY A 149 6.82 14.43 5.31
CA GLY A 149 7.80 14.84 6.31
C GLY A 149 8.72 13.70 6.74
N LEU A 150 8.17 12.50 6.93
CA LEU A 150 8.94 11.31 7.27
C LEU A 150 9.87 10.89 6.12
N LEU A 151 9.39 10.86 4.89
CA LEU A 151 10.21 10.52 3.72
C LEU A 151 11.37 11.51 3.54
N ARG A 152 11.14 12.82 3.74
CA ARG A 152 12.22 13.82 3.72
C ARG A 152 13.23 13.60 4.85
N LYS A 153 12.77 13.21 6.06
CA LYS A 153 13.67 12.82 7.17
C LYS A 153 14.53 11.61 6.81
N MET A 154 14.02 10.70 5.99
CA MET A 154 14.76 9.56 5.44
C MET A 154 15.70 9.94 4.30
N GLY A 155 15.65 11.17 3.78
CA GLY A 155 16.48 11.67 2.68
C GLY A 155 15.83 11.65 1.30
N TYR A 156 14.53 11.34 1.21
CA TYR A 156 13.80 11.42 -0.05
C TYR A 156 13.51 12.86 -0.47
N THR A 157 13.50 13.10 -1.77
CA THR A 157 12.85 14.28 -2.36
C THR A 157 11.45 13.87 -2.79
N CYS A 158 10.43 14.44 -2.19
CA CYS A 158 9.03 14.15 -2.50
C CYS A 158 8.15 15.37 -2.35
N SER A 159 7.01 15.39 -3.08
CA SER A 159 5.97 16.42 -2.89
C SER A 159 5.25 16.21 -1.55
N ASP A 160 4.49 17.22 -1.12
CA ASP A 160 3.45 17.02 -0.13
C ASP A 160 2.29 16.20 -0.73
N LEU A 161 1.37 15.76 0.12
CA LEU A 161 0.12 15.16 -0.37
C LEU A 161 -0.65 16.22 -1.16
N ILE A 162 -1.06 15.84 -2.36
CA ILE A 162 -1.86 16.66 -3.26
C ILE A 162 -3.17 15.96 -3.56
N SER A 163 -4.17 16.70 -4.02
CA SER A 163 -5.41 16.12 -4.50
C SER A 163 -5.14 15.13 -5.64
N TYR A 164 -5.96 14.08 -5.71
CA TYR A 164 -5.86 13.08 -6.78
C TYR A 164 -5.95 13.72 -8.17
N SER A 165 -5.11 13.25 -9.08
CA SER A 165 -5.08 13.66 -10.48
C SER A 165 -4.62 12.49 -11.34
N ASP A 166 -5.46 12.05 -12.28
CA ASP A 166 -5.08 11.00 -13.24
C ASP A 166 -3.80 11.36 -13.99
N LYS A 167 -3.69 12.62 -14.44
CA LYS A 167 -2.51 13.11 -15.15
C LYS A 167 -1.25 12.99 -14.30
N GLY A 168 -1.29 13.48 -13.06
CA GLY A 168 -0.13 13.44 -12.16
C GLY A 168 0.27 12.01 -11.80
N LEU A 169 -0.71 11.11 -11.60
CA LEU A 169 -0.47 9.70 -11.37
C LEU A 169 0.23 9.03 -12.55
N VAL A 170 -0.32 9.21 -13.76
CA VAL A 170 0.23 8.64 -15.00
C VAL A 170 1.63 9.17 -15.27
N GLU A 171 1.88 10.47 -15.10
CA GLU A 171 3.21 11.07 -15.27
C GLU A 171 4.24 10.48 -14.31
N SER A 172 3.87 10.28 -13.02
CA SER A 172 4.74 9.67 -12.02
C SER A 172 5.07 8.22 -12.39
N LEU A 173 4.06 7.42 -12.76
CA LEU A 173 4.27 6.03 -13.14
C LEU A 173 5.08 5.89 -14.44
N LYS A 174 4.86 6.74 -15.43
CA LYS A 174 5.70 6.79 -16.65
C LYS A 174 7.16 7.12 -16.36
N ALA A 175 7.39 7.91 -15.31
CA ALA A 175 8.75 8.20 -14.83
C ALA A 175 9.37 7.07 -13.97
N GLY A 176 8.65 5.95 -13.76
CA GLY A 176 9.12 4.82 -12.97
C GLY A 176 8.96 5.02 -11.45
N HIS A 177 8.11 5.95 -11.03
CA HIS A 177 7.90 6.27 -9.63
C HIS A 177 6.55 5.75 -9.14
N PRO A 178 6.51 4.71 -8.29
CA PRO A 178 5.30 4.29 -7.58
C PRO A 178 4.74 5.43 -6.72
N VAL A 179 3.42 5.50 -6.62
CA VAL A 179 2.73 6.60 -5.92
C VAL A 179 2.07 6.10 -4.65
N TYR A 180 2.45 6.72 -3.50
CA TYR A 180 1.68 6.57 -2.27
C TYR A 180 0.33 7.24 -2.45
N GLN A 181 -0.73 6.52 -2.19
CA GLN A 181 -2.09 7.03 -2.29
C GLN A 181 -2.86 6.75 -1.00
N CYS A 182 -3.76 7.64 -0.62
CA CYS A 182 -4.69 7.43 0.48
C CYS A 182 -6.08 7.93 0.09
N GLY A 183 -7.09 7.36 0.69
CA GLY A 183 -8.48 7.73 0.46
C GLY A 183 -9.36 7.34 1.63
N PHE A 184 -10.63 7.76 1.56
CA PHE A 184 -11.65 7.50 2.57
C PHE A 184 -12.90 6.95 1.89
N ASP A 185 -13.58 6.03 2.55
CA ASP A 185 -14.83 5.45 2.04
C ASP A 185 -16.04 6.34 2.34
N LYS A 186 -15.98 7.09 3.44
CA LYS A 186 -17.07 7.97 3.86
C LYS A 186 -16.57 9.33 4.33
N GLU A 187 -17.15 10.37 3.76
CA GLU A 187 -17.05 11.73 4.22
C GLU A 187 -18.35 12.10 4.92
N SER A 188 -18.31 12.46 6.20
CA SER A 188 -19.46 12.97 6.92
C SER A 188 -19.21 14.41 7.39
N ASP A 189 -19.99 15.33 6.85
CA ASP A 189 -20.04 16.72 7.29
C ASP A 189 -20.88 16.82 8.57
N TYR A 190 -20.21 16.87 9.72
CA TYR A 190 -20.86 17.27 10.96
C TYR A 190 -20.51 18.73 11.26
N PHE A 191 -21.42 19.60 11.01
CA PHE A 191 -21.57 21.06 11.21
C PHE A 191 -20.34 21.92 11.55
N ILE A 192 -19.24 21.39 12.07
CA ILE A 192 -17.98 22.11 12.40
C ILE A 192 -16.73 21.22 12.25
N PHE A 193 -16.84 19.90 12.07
CA PHE A 193 -15.69 18.99 11.93
C PHE A 193 -15.96 17.98 10.82
N GLN A 194 -15.09 17.96 9.79
CA GLN A 194 -15.01 16.84 8.86
C GLN A 194 -14.45 15.62 9.58
N THR A 195 -15.23 14.58 9.76
CA THR A 195 -14.76 13.29 10.25
C THR A 195 -14.69 12.32 9.09
N HIS A 196 -13.51 11.76 8.86
CA HIS A 196 -13.29 10.73 7.88
C HIS A 196 -13.30 9.37 8.59
N SER A 197 -14.11 8.43 8.12
CA SER A 197 -14.12 7.05 8.58
C SER A 197 -13.61 6.13 7.47
N ASP A 198 -13.03 5.00 7.88
CA ASP A 198 -12.57 3.95 6.98
C ASP A 198 -11.49 4.40 5.97
N GLY A 199 -10.55 5.24 6.45
CA GLY A 199 -9.40 5.67 5.66
C GLY A 199 -8.43 4.51 5.37
N HIS A 200 -7.92 4.43 4.14
CA HIS A 200 -6.93 3.45 3.73
C HIS A 200 -5.77 4.09 2.97
N ALA A 201 -4.59 3.48 3.06
CA ALA A 201 -3.40 3.89 2.32
C ALA A 201 -2.83 2.69 1.55
N TRP A 202 -2.36 2.94 0.34
CA TRP A 202 -1.79 1.92 -0.55
C TRP A 202 -0.76 2.52 -1.50
N VAL A 203 -0.12 1.67 -2.29
CA VAL A 203 0.79 2.09 -3.36
C VAL A 203 0.16 1.76 -4.70
N VAL A 204 0.20 2.72 -5.62
CA VAL A 204 -0.10 2.50 -7.03
C VAL A 204 1.24 2.38 -7.76
N ASP A 205 1.48 1.22 -8.37
CA ASP A 205 2.75 0.87 -9.01
C ASP A 205 2.60 0.52 -10.49
N GLY A 206 1.44 0.84 -11.08
CA GLY A 206 1.20 0.66 -12.50
C GLY A 206 -0.21 1.02 -12.92
N TYR A 207 -0.42 1.12 -14.22
CA TYR A 207 -1.71 1.31 -14.84
C TYR A 207 -1.81 0.57 -16.17
N ARG A 208 -3.02 0.42 -16.64
CA ARG A 208 -3.33 -0.19 -17.92
C ARG A 208 -4.51 0.53 -18.56
N TYR A 209 -4.33 0.96 -19.82
CA TYR A 209 -5.39 1.48 -20.66
C TYR A 209 -5.86 0.40 -21.63
N GLU A 210 -7.16 0.15 -21.65
CA GLU A 210 -7.80 -0.78 -22.56
C GLU A 210 -8.95 -0.09 -23.27
N MET A 211 -9.12 -0.40 -24.55
CA MET A 211 -10.34 -0.09 -25.29
C MET A 211 -11.35 -1.20 -25.03
N LEU A 212 -12.54 -0.83 -24.57
CA LEU A 212 -13.65 -1.76 -24.42
C LEU A 212 -14.38 -1.86 -25.77
N ASN A 213 -14.44 -3.06 -26.35
CA ASN A 213 -15.21 -3.36 -27.57
C ASN A 213 -16.59 -3.91 -27.22
#